data_20c0442d2f9517da35b700aa281ea5ba
#
_entry.id   20c0442d2f9517da35b700aa281ea5ba
#
_cell.length_a   1.000
_cell.length_b   1.000
_cell.length_c   1.000
_cell.angle_alpha   90.00
_cell.angle_beta   90.00
_cell.angle_gamma   90.00
#
_symmetry.space_group_name_H-M   'P 1'
#
loop_
_entity.id
_entity.type
_entity.pdbx_description
1 polymer ?
#
loop_
_entity_poly.entity_id
_entity_poly.type
_entity_poly.pdbx_seq_one_letter_code
_entity_poly.pdbx_strand_id
1 'polypeptide(L)'
;MITRIAGWAVLVLCGAGPALAEEREPIRLPPVEVRAPYPLIPAQYRHTPLPPYPGGAREQGVEGVVLLEVHVKADGGVGEVRLKASSGAGLLDEAALKSVKGWTFAPAKRGPRAVDSWVEVPVKFALTGR
;
A
#
# COMPACT_ATOMS: atom_id res chain seq x y z
N MET A 1 22.82 59.45 42.49
CA MET A 1 22.71 58.93 42.14
C MET A 1 22.22 58.23 41.64
N ILE A 2 22.22 58.34 41.80
CA ILE A 2 21.85 57.71 41.30
C ILE A 2 21.25 57.17 40.60
N THR A 3 21.42 57.28 40.64
CA THR A 3 20.95 56.76 40.00
C THR A 3 20.50 56.27 39.42
N ARG A 4 20.56 56.34 39.53
CA ARG A 4 20.15 55.73 39.00
C ARG A 4 19.64 55.14 38.46
N ILE A 5 19.57 55.14 38.67
CA ILE A 5 19.18 54.51 38.17
C ILE A 5 18.59 54.07 37.53
N ALA A 6 18.74 54.42 37.69
CA ALA A 6 18.29 53.92 37.00
C ALA A 6 17.81 53.40 36.35
N GLY A 7 17.96 53.61 36.39
CA GLY A 7 17.60 52.98 35.66
C GLY A 7 17.19 52.44 35.16
N TRP A 8 17.18 52.62 35.53
CA TRP A 8 16.88 51.81 35.03
C TRP A 8 16.27 51.19 34.42
N ALA A 9 16.20 51.36 34.50
CA ALA A 9 15.68 50.77 33.96
C ALA A 9 15.19 50.29 33.31
N VAL A 10 15.27 50.42 33.29
CA VAL A 10 14.86 49.84 32.60
C VAL A 10 14.48 49.31 31.98
N LEU A 11 14.59 49.39 32.28
CA LEU A 11 14.25 48.77 31.77
C LEU A 11 13.71 48.24 31.15
N VAL A 12 13.68 48.32 31.20
CA VAL A 12 13.22 47.79 30.66
C VAL A 12 12.75 47.38 30.08
N LEU A 13 12.82 47.42 30.30
CA LEU A 13 12.41 46.96 29.87
C LEU A 13 11.85 46.63 29.24
N CYS A 14 11.92 46.91 29.29
CA CYS A 14 11.45 46.56 28.71
C CYS A 14 10.99 46.09 28.15
N GLY A 15 11.03 46.19 28.29
CA GLY A 15 10.64 45.64 27.74
C GLY A 15 10.26 45.23 27.37
N ALA A 16 10.26 45.39 27.51
CA ALA A 16 9.90 44.94 27.03
C ALA A 16 9.34 44.38 26.76
N GLY A 17 9.37 44.25 26.94
CA GLY A 17 8.93 43.31 26.81
C GLY A 17 7.98 42.94 26.09
N PRO A 18 7.45 43.26 25.88
CA PRO A 18 6.40 42.98 25.21
C PRO A 18 6.62 42.24 24.03
N ALA A 19 7.18 42.72 23.36
CA ALA A 19 7.55 42.05 22.18
C ALA A 19 7.88 40.63 22.47
N LEU A 20 8.13 40.39 23.69
CA LEU A 20 8.50 39.06 24.11
C LEU A 20 7.41 38.06 23.85
N ALA A 21 6.19 38.54 23.99
CA ALA A 21 5.09 37.65 23.76
C ALA A 21 5.05 37.22 22.33
N GLU A 22 5.51 38.09 21.44
CA GLU A 22 5.49 37.79 20.04
C GLU A 22 6.52 36.77 19.65
N GLU A 23 7.55 36.67 20.42
CA GLU A 23 8.59 35.71 20.12
C GLU A 23 8.26 34.33 20.63
N ARG A 24 7.19 34.26 21.33
CA ARG A 24 6.78 33.01 21.88
C ARG A 24 6.40 32.06 20.75
N GLU A 25 6.92 30.86 20.78
CA GLU A 25 6.56 29.89 19.80
C GLU A 25 5.10 29.53 19.94
N PRO A 26 4.44 29.27 18.83
CA PRO A 26 3.05 28.82 18.93
C PRO A 26 2.98 27.50 19.67
N ILE A 27 1.93 27.37 20.44
CA ILE A 27 1.70 26.13 21.14
C ILE A 27 1.44 25.04 20.09
N ARG A 28 2.22 24.02 20.14
CA ARG A 28 2.08 22.93 19.18
C ARG A 28 1.17 21.87 19.77
N LEU A 29 0.03 21.73 19.16
CA LEU A 29 -0.89 20.71 19.57
C LEU A 29 -0.46 19.37 18.97
N PRO A 30 -0.78 18.27 19.62
CA PRO A 30 -0.49 16.98 19.05
C PRO A 30 -1.26 16.78 17.76
N PRO A 31 -0.72 16.01 16.83
CA PRO A 31 -1.41 15.78 15.57
C PRO A 31 -2.75 15.10 15.78
N VAL A 32 -3.72 15.54 15.03
CA VAL A 32 -5.02 14.88 15.03
C VAL A 32 -4.94 13.70 14.10
N GLU A 33 -5.12 12.54 14.68
CA GLU A 33 -5.00 11.31 13.92
C GLU A 33 -6.39 10.82 13.52
N VAL A 34 -6.64 10.82 12.24
CA VAL A 34 -7.92 10.33 11.74
C VAL A 34 -7.73 8.90 11.29
N ARG A 35 -8.46 8.01 11.91
CA ARG A 35 -8.38 6.60 11.57
C ARG A 35 -9.69 6.16 11.00
N ALA A 36 -9.59 5.28 10.01
CA ALA A 36 -10.78 4.65 9.51
C ALA A 36 -11.42 3.85 10.64
N PRO A 37 -12.73 3.88 10.75
CA PRO A 37 -13.39 3.15 11.83
C PRO A 37 -13.21 1.64 11.71
N TYR A 38 -12.88 1.16 10.53
CA TYR A 38 -12.70 -0.27 10.32
C TYR A 38 -11.38 -0.53 9.63
N PRO A 39 -10.64 -1.55 10.06
CA PRO A 39 -9.42 -1.93 9.37
C PRO A 39 -9.73 -2.52 8.01
N LEU A 40 -8.77 -2.40 7.11
CA LEU A 40 -8.91 -3.01 5.80
C LEU A 40 -8.67 -4.51 5.92
N ILE A 41 -9.62 -5.30 5.45
CA ILE A 41 -9.45 -6.74 5.35
C ILE A 41 -9.06 -7.02 3.91
N PRO A 42 -7.88 -7.61 3.67
CA PRO A 42 -7.41 -7.79 2.29
C PRO A 42 -8.26 -8.81 1.54
N ALA A 43 -8.23 -8.69 0.23
CA ALA A 43 -8.91 -9.65 -0.64
C ALA A 43 -8.26 -11.02 -0.50
N GLN A 44 -9.04 -12.05 -0.76
CA GLN A 44 -8.56 -13.42 -0.67
C GLN A 44 -9.03 -14.20 -1.89
N TYR A 45 -8.32 -15.29 -2.16
CA TYR A 45 -8.69 -16.17 -3.25
C TYR A 45 -10.08 -16.77 -3.01
N ARG A 46 -10.84 -16.90 -4.04
CA ARG A 46 -12.13 -17.58 -3.96
C ARG A 46 -12.19 -18.72 -4.97
N HIS A 47 -12.27 -18.39 -6.24
CA HIS A 47 -12.25 -19.41 -7.29
C HIS A 47 -11.06 -19.12 -8.17
N THR A 48 -10.02 -19.90 -8.00
CA THR A 48 -8.74 -19.64 -8.66
C THR A 48 -8.19 -20.93 -9.25
N PRO A 49 -8.80 -21.43 -10.33
CA PRO A 49 -8.29 -22.63 -10.94
C PRO A 49 -6.87 -22.40 -11.45
N LEU A 50 -6.03 -23.40 -11.27
CA LEU A 50 -4.65 -23.30 -11.69
C LEU A 50 -4.57 -23.17 -13.19
N PRO A 51 -3.67 -22.32 -13.70
CA PRO A 51 -3.49 -22.23 -15.14
C PRO A 51 -2.90 -23.51 -15.68
N PRO A 52 -3.29 -23.88 -16.88
CA PRO A 52 -2.69 -25.08 -17.48
C PRO A 52 -1.22 -24.81 -17.79
N TYR A 53 -0.42 -25.84 -17.63
CA TYR A 53 0.99 -25.74 -17.94
C TYR A 53 1.12 -25.79 -19.47
N PRO A 54 1.71 -24.76 -20.09
CA PRO A 54 1.83 -24.76 -21.56
C PRO A 54 2.65 -25.95 -22.02
N GLY A 55 2.18 -26.61 -23.07
CA GLY A 55 2.84 -27.82 -23.56
C GLY A 55 4.28 -27.58 -23.95
N GLY A 56 4.55 -26.47 -24.63
CA GLY A 56 5.91 -26.16 -25.03
C GLY A 56 6.84 -25.95 -23.86
N ALA A 57 6.35 -25.30 -22.82
CA ALA A 57 7.17 -25.07 -21.63
C ALA A 57 7.41 -26.40 -20.89
N ARG A 58 6.38 -27.22 -20.82
CA ARG A 58 6.51 -28.50 -20.14
C ARG A 58 7.55 -29.38 -20.83
N GLU A 59 7.50 -29.43 -22.14
CA GLU A 59 8.43 -30.26 -22.90
C GLU A 59 9.85 -29.81 -22.74
N GLN A 60 10.05 -28.49 -22.58
CA GLN A 60 11.39 -27.95 -22.43
C GLN A 60 11.85 -27.93 -21.00
N GLY A 61 11.00 -28.34 -20.08
CA GLY A 61 11.35 -28.32 -18.67
C GLY A 61 11.46 -26.93 -18.07
N VAL A 62 10.70 -26.00 -18.60
CA VAL A 62 10.77 -24.61 -18.16
C VAL A 62 9.89 -24.40 -16.94
N GLU A 63 10.48 -23.91 -15.86
CA GLU A 63 9.77 -23.63 -14.61
C GLU A 63 10.01 -22.19 -14.19
N GLY A 64 9.17 -21.70 -13.31
CA GLY A 64 9.35 -20.37 -12.79
C GLY A 64 8.15 -19.88 -12.03
N VAL A 65 8.28 -18.67 -11.52
CA VAL A 65 7.21 -18.02 -10.77
C VAL A 65 6.87 -16.71 -11.48
N VAL A 66 5.59 -16.54 -11.77
CA VAL A 66 5.09 -15.31 -12.37
C VAL A 66 4.46 -14.49 -11.26
N LEU A 67 4.91 -13.28 -11.08
CA LEU A 67 4.34 -12.41 -10.06
C LEU A 67 3.44 -11.39 -10.73
N LEU A 68 2.17 -11.42 -10.40
CA LEU A 68 1.17 -10.56 -11.00
C LEU A 68 0.60 -9.60 -9.99
N GLU A 69 0.23 -8.42 -10.47
CA GLU A 69 -0.59 -7.50 -9.69
C GLU A 69 -1.99 -7.54 -10.24
N VAL A 70 -2.95 -7.80 -9.38
CA VAL A 70 -4.33 -7.97 -9.78
C VAL A 70 -5.20 -6.95 -9.10
N HIS A 71 -6.00 -6.25 -9.88
CA HIS A 71 -6.98 -5.32 -9.33
C HIS A 71 -8.25 -6.11 -9.04
N VAL A 72 -8.54 -6.29 -7.76
CA VAL A 72 -9.74 -7.01 -7.32
C VAL A 72 -10.82 -5.97 -7.08
N LYS A 73 -11.90 -6.08 -7.83
CA LYS A 73 -13.00 -5.14 -7.71
C LYS A 73 -13.86 -5.48 -6.50
N ALA A 74 -14.66 -4.50 -6.09
CA ALA A 74 -15.52 -4.68 -4.93
C ALA A 74 -16.47 -5.86 -5.08
N ASP A 75 -16.78 -6.27 -6.30
CA ASP A 75 -17.64 -7.43 -6.52
C ASP A 75 -16.88 -8.75 -6.54
N GLY A 76 -15.56 -8.69 -6.33
CA GLY A 76 -14.74 -9.90 -6.33
C GLY A 76 -14.17 -10.26 -7.69
N GLY A 77 -14.58 -9.58 -8.74
CA GLY A 77 -14.07 -9.84 -10.07
C GLY A 77 -12.70 -9.23 -10.28
N VAL A 78 -12.03 -9.67 -11.32
CA VAL A 78 -10.71 -9.17 -11.68
C VAL A 78 -10.87 -8.03 -12.66
N GLY A 79 -10.32 -6.87 -12.30
CA GLY A 79 -10.33 -5.73 -13.21
C GLY A 79 -9.13 -5.76 -14.11
N GLU A 80 -8.02 -5.22 -13.63
CA GLU A 80 -6.79 -5.13 -14.40
C GLU A 80 -5.76 -6.10 -13.85
N VAL A 81 -4.97 -6.70 -14.73
CA VAL A 81 -3.90 -7.60 -14.34
C VAL A 81 -2.61 -7.07 -14.94
N ARG A 82 -1.59 -6.93 -14.12
CA ARG A 82 -0.28 -6.47 -14.58
C ARG A 82 0.79 -7.49 -14.22
N LEU A 83 1.74 -7.64 -15.11
CA LEU A 83 2.89 -8.50 -14.85
C LEU A 83 3.89 -7.69 -14.01
N LYS A 84 4.09 -8.11 -12.78
CA LYS A 84 5.03 -7.43 -11.91
C LYS A 84 6.44 -7.99 -12.06
N ALA A 85 6.55 -9.31 -12.16
CA ALA A 85 7.84 -9.96 -12.37
C ALA A 85 7.64 -11.19 -13.21
N SER A 86 8.43 -11.30 -14.26
CA SER A 86 8.35 -12.42 -15.19
C SER A 86 8.98 -13.66 -14.60
N SER A 87 8.48 -14.81 -15.01
CA SER A 87 9.11 -16.07 -14.66
C SER A 87 10.41 -16.28 -15.44
N GLY A 88 10.63 -15.45 -16.46
CA GLY A 88 11.75 -15.65 -17.38
C GLY A 88 11.33 -16.37 -18.64
N ALA A 89 10.10 -16.84 -18.70
CA ALA A 89 9.60 -17.55 -19.86
C ALA A 89 8.25 -16.97 -20.27
N GLY A 90 8.18 -16.47 -21.49
CA GLY A 90 6.95 -15.83 -21.96
C GLY A 90 5.76 -16.76 -21.99
N LEU A 91 5.98 -18.04 -22.24
CA LEU A 91 4.88 -19.00 -22.25
C LEU A 91 4.21 -19.11 -20.90
N LEU A 92 5.00 -19.11 -19.84
CA LEU A 92 4.45 -19.19 -18.48
C LEU A 92 3.75 -17.90 -18.11
N ASP A 93 4.37 -16.77 -18.44
CA ASP A 93 3.78 -15.47 -18.14
C ASP A 93 2.42 -15.34 -18.80
N GLU A 94 2.32 -15.72 -20.05
CA GLU A 94 1.08 -15.61 -20.79
C GLU A 94 0.00 -16.51 -20.22
N ALA A 95 0.37 -17.74 -19.87
CA ALA A 95 -0.57 -18.68 -19.30
C ALA A 95 -1.15 -18.16 -17.99
N ALA A 96 -0.27 -17.57 -17.16
CA ALA A 96 -0.70 -17.02 -15.89
C ALA A 96 -1.64 -15.83 -16.09
N LEU A 97 -1.29 -14.92 -17.01
CA LEU A 97 -2.14 -13.76 -17.26
C LEU A 97 -3.52 -14.16 -17.74
N LYS A 98 -3.58 -15.12 -18.66
CA LYS A 98 -4.86 -15.56 -19.18
C LYS A 98 -5.72 -16.19 -18.10
N SER A 99 -5.11 -17.01 -17.27
CA SER A 99 -5.86 -17.75 -16.28
C SER A 99 -6.41 -16.84 -15.19
N VAL A 100 -5.58 -15.90 -14.73
CA VAL A 100 -5.96 -15.01 -13.62
C VAL A 100 -7.11 -14.10 -14.01
N LYS A 101 -7.24 -13.77 -15.28
CA LYS A 101 -8.34 -12.92 -15.72
C LYS A 101 -9.70 -13.55 -15.44
N GLY A 102 -9.76 -14.86 -15.36
CA GLY A 102 -11.02 -15.56 -15.06
C GLY A 102 -11.18 -15.92 -13.61
N TRP A 103 -10.26 -15.51 -12.75
CA TRP A 103 -10.35 -15.82 -11.34
C TRP A 103 -11.36 -14.93 -10.65
N THR A 104 -11.81 -15.37 -9.47
CA THR A 104 -12.63 -14.55 -8.61
C THR A 104 -12.00 -14.54 -7.22
N PHE A 105 -12.23 -13.45 -6.53
CA PHE A 105 -11.68 -13.25 -5.21
C PHE A 105 -12.79 -12.85 -4.26
N ALA A 106 -12.55 -13.06 -2.98
CA ALA A 106 -13.35 -12.40 -1.97
C ALA A 106 -12.81 -10.98 -1.90
N PRO A 107 -13.64 -9.96 -2.14
CA PRO A 107 -13.11 -8.60 -2.23
C PRO A 107 -12.58 -8.13 -0.89
N ALA A 108 -11.66 -7.18 -0.94
CA ALA A 108 -11.21 -6.52 0.28
C ALA A 108 -12.39 -5.80 0.91
N LYS A 109 -12.36 -5.67 2.22
CA LYS A 109 -13.46 -5.04 2.93
C LYS A 109 -12.95 -4.04 3.95
N ARG A 110 -13.73 -3.00 4.11
CA ARG A 110 -13.51 -2.04 5.17
C ARG A 110 -14.81 -1.97 5.95
N GLY A 111 -14.88 -2.75 7.06
CA GLY A 111 -16.10 -2.93 7.79
C GLY A 111 -17.11 -3.71 6.92
N PRO A 112 -18.34 -3.23 6.82
CA PRO A 112 -19.36 -3.92 6.01
C PRO A 112 -19.24 -3.63 4.53
N ARG A 113 -18.33 -2.75 4.12
CA ARG A 113 -18.25 -2.29 2.75
C ARG A 113 -17.14 -3.01 1.99
N ALA A 114 -17.49 -3.61 0.86
CA ALA A 114 -16.50 -4.17 -0.05
C ALA A 114 -15.85 -3.03 -0.82
N VAL A 115 -14.53 -3.12 -1.01
CA VAL A 115 -13.77 -2.08 -1.69
C VAL A 115 -12.84 -2.70 -2.72
N ASP A 116 -12.48 -1.89 -3.72
CA ASP A 116 -11.48 -2.31 -4.69
C ASP A 116 -10.11 -2.37 -4.02
N SER A 117 -9.25 -3.26 -4.52
CA SER A 117 -7.90 -3.33 -3.99
C SER A 117 -6.98 -3.97 -5.01
N TRP A 118 -5.68 -3.79 -4.81
CA TRP A 118 -4.66 -4.44 -5.61
C TRP A 118 -3.99 -5.50 -4.76
N VAL A 119 -3.78 -6.67 -5.34
CA VAL A 119 -3.10 -7.76 -4.64
C VAL A 119 -2.00 -8.31 -5.53
N GLU A 120 -0.98 -8.86 -4.90
CA GLU A 120 0.08 -9.56 -5.61
C GLU A 120 -0.23 -11.04 -5.60
N VAL A 121 -0.16 -11.65 -6.77
CA VAL A 121 -0.47 -13.07 -6.90
C VAL A 121 0.72 -13.77 -7.52
N PRO A 122 1.41 -14.62 -6.77
CA PRO A 122 2.46 -15.44 -7.34
C PRO A 122 1.85 -16.71 -7.95
N VAL A 123 2.22 -16.99 -9.20
CA VAL A 123 1.79 -18.21 -9.87
C VAL A 123 3.03 -19.04 -10.14
N LYS A 124 3.11 -20.16 -9.48
CA LYS A 124 4.29 -21.00 -9.58
C LYS A 124 4.05 -22.14 -10.55
N PHE A 125 4.94 -22.26 -11.54
CA PHE A 125 4.95 -23.36 -12.45
C PHE A 125 6.12 -24.27 -12.11
N ALA A 126 5.83 -25.47 -11.68
CA ALA A 126 6.87 -26.43 -11.29
C ALA A 126 6.52 -27.80 -11.84
N LEU A 127 7.51 -28.43 -12.39
CA LEU A 127 7.35 -29.78 -12.90
C LEU A 127 7.78 -30.75 -11.82
N THR A 128 7.00 -30.85 -10.80
CA THR A 128 7.40 -31.74 -9.75
C THR A 128 6.92 -33.06 -10.13
N GLY A 129 7.55 -33.74 -10.44
CA GLY A 129 7.17 -34.88 -10.71
C GLY A 129 6.31 -35.67 -10.07
N ARG A 130 6.00 -35.66 -10.07
CA ARG A 130 5.58 -36.30 -9.86
C ARG A 130 5.27 -36.76 -9.37
#